data_e6940a8d7f170532d4ebc17600a2ba48
#
_entry.id   e6940a8d7f170532d4ebc17600a2ba48
#
_cell.length_a   1.000
_cell.length_b   1.000
_cell.length_c   1.000
_cell.angle_alpha   90.00
_cell.angle_beta   90.00
_cell.angle_gamma   90.00
#
_symmetry.space_group_name_H-M   'P 1'
#
loop_
_entity.id
_entity.type
_entity.pdbx_description
1 polymer ?
#
loop_
_entity_poly.entity_id
_entity_poly.type
_entity_poly.pdbx_seq_one_letter_code
_entity_poly.pdbx_strand_id
1 'polypeptide(L)'
;MKTLLVNVSDNEGGAARVTQRLHREFLRIGLDSQYFVQFSRTDDLHVIAPSGKRAKLLARLRPELDSVPLVFYPRAQGGLFSPSVVPDDLVRTVRRANPDVVHLNWICKGFVRIESIAHIRRPVVWTFHDSWGFTGGCHVPMDCRRFRQGCGHCPQLSSKKDADLSRRIYARKSKMFRKKSLTVVCPSTWLANCARSSLLLETTRIEVIPNGIDTDVFKPVDRQVARRIFGLPPEAGIILFGAMGALTDRNKGFPELSEAMAKLARSWTGGELLLVIFGAGEPRISPRFGVPARYVGRLFDDISLSILYSAADVFVAPSLQENLPTTVMEAMACGTPAVAFNSSGFPDLIRHKETGYLAEAFDASDFANGIAWILSNPSRPRTLGDAARKTVEERFKIGAIAGRYVRLYEQLLDAL
;
A
#
# COMPACT_ATOMS: atom_id res chain seq x y z
N MET A 1 -20.69 7.72 17.75
CA MET A 1 -20.31 6.42 17.12
C MET A 1 -18.88 6.09 17.53
N LYS A 2 -18.67 4.85 17.98
CA LYS A 2 -17.38 4.33 18.42
C LYS A 2 -16.85 3.33 17.38
N THR A 3 -15.61 3.49 16.93
CA THR A 3 -15.00 2.61 15.94
C THR A 3 -13.77 1.87 16.49
N LEU A 4 -13.57 0.64 16.07
CA LEU A 4 -12.34 -0.11 16.33
C LEU A 4 -11.65 -0.43 15.02
N LEU A 5 -10.58 0.30 14.72
CA LEU A 5 -9.69 0.00 13.60
C LEU A 5 -8.76 -1.16 13.99
N VAL A 6 -8.51 -2.08 13.08
CA VAL A 6 -7.68 -3.28 13.32
C VAL A 6 -6.64 -3.40 12.23
N ASN A 7 -5.35 -3.36 12.58
CA ASN A 7 -4.25 -3.53 11.63
C ASN A 7 -3.03 -4.15 12.35
N VAL A 8 -2.14 -4.84 11.63
CA VAL A 8 -1.00 -5.53 12.25
C VAL A 8 -0.03 -4.58 12.95
N SER A 9 0.14 -3.36 12.46
CA SER A 9 0.99 -2.31 13.06
C SER A 9 0.28 -0.97 13.00
N ASP A 10 0.62 -0.08 13.91
CA ASP A 10 0.09 1.30 13.95
C ASP A 10 0.79 2.24 12.96
N ASN A 11 2.03 1.97 12.54
CA ASN A 11 2.78 2.89 11.67
C ASN A 11 3.72 2.21 10.66
N GLU A 12 3.97 0.90 10.72
CA GLU A 12 4.91 0.23 9.84
C GLU A 12 4.21 -0.37 8.60
N GLY A 13 4.53 0.18 7.42
CA GLY A 13 3.98 -0.24 6.13
C GLY A 13 2.88 0.66 5.60
N GLY A 14 2.60 0.55 4.30
CA GLY A 14 1.62 1.40 3.62
C GLY A 14 0.22 1.30 4.23
N ALA A 15 -0.27 0.08 4.49
CA ALA A 15 -1.57 -0.13 5.11
C ALA A 15 -1.65 0.48 6.52
N ALA A 16 -0.58 0.36 7.33
CA ALA A 16 -0.53 0.94 8.66
C ALA A 16 -0.58 2.48 8.63
N ARG A 17 0.22 3.10 7.76
CA ARG A 17 0.21 4.57 7.59
C ARG A 17 -1.17 5.09 7.16
N VAL A 18 -1.82 4.41 6.21
CA VAL A 18 -3.18 4.77 5.76
C VAL A 18 -4.17 4.65 6.91
N THR A 19 -4.14 3.53 7.64
CA THR A 19 -5.05 3.30 8.78
C THR A 19 -4.79 4.31 9.91
N GLN A 20 -3.53 4.64 10.19
CA GLN A 20 -3.17 5.64 11.20
C GLN A 20 -3.65 7.05 10.81
N ARG A 21 -3.49 7.45 9.53
CA ARG A 21 -4.02 8.73 9.04
C ARG A 21 -5.53 8.80 9.20
N LEU A 22 -6.23 7.73 8.87
CA LEU A 22 -7.69 7.64 9.05
C LEU A 22 -8.08 7.69 10.53
N HIS A 23 -7.37 6.97 11.40
CA HIS A 23 -7.57 6.99 12.85
C HIS A 23 -7.44 8.40 13.43
N ARG A 24 -6.34 9.09 13.11
CA ARG A 24 -6.10 10.46 13.55
C ARG A 24 -7.17 11.43 13.05
N GLU A 25 -7.60 11.27 11.81
CA GLU A 25 -8.65 12.10 11.24
C GLU A 25 -10.00 11.84 11.92
N PHE A 26 -10.32 10.59 12.24
CA PHE A 26 -11.53 10.28 13.03
C PHE A 26 -11.51 10.95 14.40
N LEU A 27 -10.39 10.92 15.12
CA LEU A 27 -10.24 11.64 16.38
C LEU A 27 -10.38 13.16 16.19
N ARG A 28 -9.79 13.71 15.13
CA ARG A 28 -9.84 15.15 14.81
C ARG A 28 -11.27 15.65 14.56
N ILE A 29 -12.12 14.83 13.94
CA ILE A 29 -13.54 15.16 13.72
C ILE A 29 -14.46 14.77 14.87
N GLY A 30 -13.90 14.34 16.01
CA GLY A 30 -14.65 14.03 17.23
C GLY A 30 -15.27 12.62 17.26
N LEU A 31 -14.82 11.70 16.38
CA LEU A 31 -15.26 10.31 16.42
C LEU A 31 -14.46 9.55 17.50
N ASP A 32 -15.14 8.73 18.33
CA ASP A 32 -14.46 7.81 19.27
C ASP A 32 -13.80 6.67 18.48
N SER A 33 -12.51 6.81 18.20
CA SER A 33 -11.73 5.85 17.42
C SER A 33 -10.68 5.18 18.28
N GLN A 34 -10.70 3.84 18.31
CA GLN A 34 -9.66 3.01 18.93
C GLN A 34 -8.94 2.21 17.85
N TYR A 35 -7.67 1.90 18.08
CA TYR A 35 -6.82 1.23 17.08
C TYR A 35 -6.15 -0.01 17.68
N PHE A 36 -6.62 -1.21 17.33
CA PHE A 36 -6.08 -2.49 17.81
C PHE A 36 -4.96 -2.99 16.88
N VAL A 37 -3.77 -3.22 17.43
CA VAL A 37 -2.59 -3.63 16.69
C VAL A 37 -1.84 -4.78 17.36
N GLN A 38 -1.07 -5.54 16.56
CA GLN A 38 -0.12 -6.54 17.05
C GLN A 38 1.22 -5.89 17.47
N PHE A 39 1.66 -4.87 16.71
CA PHE A 39 2.91 -4.14 16.95
C PHE A 39 2.62 -2.64 17.07
N SER A 40 2.87 -2.08 18.25
CA SER A 40 2.82 -0.63 18.45
C SER A 40 4.22 -0.02 18.34
N ARG A 41 4.31 1.10 17.62
CA ARG A 41 5.49 1.93 17.41
C ARG A 41 5.27 3.37 17.83
N THR A 42 4.05 3.71 18.23
CA THR A 42 3.66 5.07 18.68
C THR A 42 3.22 5.04 20.15
N ASP A 43 3.21 6.19 20.76
CA ASP A 43 2.74 6.41 22.14
C ASP A 43 1.28 6.91 22.17
N ASP A 44 0.49 6.60 21.14
CA ASP A 44 -0.92 6.99 21.04
C ASP A 44 -1.76 6.22 22.08
N LEU A 45 -2.43 6.95 22.96
CA LEU A 45 -3.25 6.41 24.03
C LEU A 45 -4.51 5.66 23.54
N HIS A 46 -4.94 5.89 22.29
CA HIS A 46 -6.07 5.20 21.68
C HIS A 46 -5.65 3.86 21.02
N VAL A 47 -4.35 3.53 21.04
CA VAL A 47 -3.83 2.28 20.50
C VAL A 47 -3.91 1.17 21.55
N ILE A 48 -4.61 0.10 21.19
CA ILE A 48 -4.68 -1.14 21.96
C ILE A 48 -3.62 -2.11 21.40
N ALA A 49 -2.59 -2.38 22.18
CA ALA A 49 -1.48 -3.26 21.80
C ALA A 49 -1.18 -4.30 22.90
N PRO A 50 -0.48 -5.40 22.59
CA PRO A 50 -0.03 -6.36 23.59
C PRO A 50 0.82 -5.68 24.67
N SER A 51 0.41 -5.80 25.93
CA SER A 51 1.10 -5.25 27.10
C SER A 51 1.84 -6.35 27.87
N GLY A 52 2.99 -6.00 28.44
CA GLY A 52 3.83 -6.92 29.21
C GLY A 52 4.76 -7.80 28.34
N LYS A 53 5.81 -8.31 28.96
CA LYS A 53 6.93 -9.03 28.28
C LYS A 53 6.44 -10.28 27.52
N ARG A 54 5.58 -11.11 28.14
CA ARG A 54 5.08 -12.35 27.55
C ARG A 54 4.20 -12.10 26.31
N ALA A 55 3.28 -11.12 26.40
CA ALA A 55 2.41 -10.78 25.29
C ALA A 55 3.21 -10.20 24.11
N LYS A 56 4.19 -9.32 24.38
CA LYS A 56 5.10 -8.78 23.35
C LYS A 56 5.96 -9.86 22.70
N LEU A 57 6.46 -10.83 23.48
CA LEU A 57 7.21 -11.97 22.93
C LEU A 57 6.32 -12.82 22.02
N LEU A 58 5.11 -13.16 22.47
CA LEU A 58 4.16 -13.92 21.65
C LEU A 58 3.84 -13.17 20.36
N ALA A 59 3.57 -11.88 20.42
CA ALA A 59 3.32 -11.06 19.23
C ALA A 59 4.47 -11.15 18.21
N ARG A 60 5.73 -11.18 18.67
CA ARG A 60 6.92 -11.32 17.79
C ARG A 60 7.03 -12.73 17.16
N LEU A 61 6.59 -13.77 17.86
CA LEU A 61 6.63 -15.14 17.35
C LEU A 61 5.47 -15.48 16.40
N ARG A 62 4.36 -14.74 16.45
CA ARG A 62 3.17 -15.04 15.65
C ARG A 62 3.42 -15.08 14.14
N PRO A 63 4.19 -14.18 13.51
CA PRO A 63 4.48 -14.28 12.07
C PRO A 63 5.18 -15.59 11.70
N GLU A 64 6.14 -16.05 12.51
CA GLU A 64 6.87 -17.31 12.29
C GLU A 64 5.94 -18.51 12.48
N LEU A 65 5.12 -18.51 13.53
CA LEU A 65 4.12 -19.56 13.77
C LEU A 65 3.09 -19.62 12.63
N ASP A 66 2.69 -18.48 12.09
CA ASP A 66 1.77 -18.43 10.94
C ASP A 66 2.39 -18.99 9.67
N SER A 67 3.72 -18.89 9.55
CA SER A 67 4.48 -19.38 8.40
C SER A 67 4.75 -20.88 8.43
N VAL A 68 4.53 -21.57 9.57
CA VAL A 68 4.80 -23.02 9.72
C VAL A 68 4.20 -23.87 8.60
N PRO A 69 2.95 -23.66 8.14
CA PRO A 69 2.41 -24.43 7.02
C PRO A 69 3.19 -24.31 5.71
N LEU A 70 3.97 -23.23 5.53
CA LEU A 70 4.77 -23.00 4.33
C LEU A 70 6.02 -23.89 4.27
N VAL A 71 6.47 -24.46 5.40
CA VAL A 71 7.60 -25.39 5.45
C VAL A 71 7.37 -26.61 4.55
N PHE A 72 6.10 -27.01 4.34
CA PHE A 72 5.73 -28.10 3.41
C PHE A 72 5.82 -27.70 1.93
N TYR A 73 6.23 -26.47 1.62
CA TYR A 73 6.39 -25.92 0.26
C TYR A 73 7.79 -25.35 0.06
N PRO A 74 8.85 -26.17 0.11
CA PRO A 74 10.24 -25.69 0.09
C PRO A 74 10.68 -25.03 -1.23
N ARG A 75 9.89 -25.21 -2.29
CA ARG A 75 10.11 -24.60 -3.61
C ARG A 75 9.22 -23.37 -3.86
N ALA A 76 8.60 -22.83 -2.82
CA ALA A 76 7.81 -21.61 -2.95
C ALA A 76 8.65 -20.47 -3.56
N GLN A 77 8.07 -19.76 -4.51
CA GLN A 77 8.77 -18.73 -5.31
C GLN A 77 8.96 -17.41 -4.57
N GLY A 78 8.95 -17.38 -3.26
CA GLY A 78 8.99 -16.14 -2.51
C GLY A 78 7.71 -15.27 -2.71
N GLY A 79 7.64 -14.18 -2.02
CA GLY A 79 6.45 -13.34 -1.96
C GLY A 79 5.70 -13.51 -0.66
N LEU A 80 4.92 -12.51 -0.30
CA LEU A 80 4.17 -12.53 0.94
C LEU A 80 2.97 -13.49 0.81
N PHE A 81 2.93 -14.48 1.70
CA PHE A 81 1.85 -15.46 1.76
C PHE A 81 1.44 -15.68 3.22
N SER A 82 0.16 -15.47 3.55
CA SER A 82 -0.33 -15.55 4.94
C SER A 82 -1.39 -16.62 5.11
N PRO A 83 -1.10 -17.72 5.84
CA PRO A 83 -2.06 -18.77 6.17
C PRO A 83 -3.14 -18.34 7.17
N SER A 84 -2.84 -17.40 8.06
CA SER A 84 -3.73 -16.89 9.14
C SER A 84 -4.34 -18.02 9.98
N VAL A 85 -3.45 -18.83 10.56
CA VAL A 85 -3.83 -20.03 11.35
C VAL A 85 -3.66 -19.82 12.86
N VAL A 86 -2.88 -18.82 13.28
CA VAL A 86 -2.55 -18.60 14.70
C VAL A 86 -3.77 -18.07 15.44
N PRO A 87 -4.14 -18.68 16.60
CA PRO A 87 -5.22 -18.17 17.45
C PRO A 87 -5.00 -16.70 17.86
N ASP A 88 -6.06 -15.94 18.00
CA ASP A 88 -5.98 -14.49 18.26
C ASP A 88 -6.92 -14.03 19.40
N ASP A 89 -6.80 -12.77 19.78
CA ASP A 89 -7.62 -12.10 20.80
C ASP A 89 -8.64 -11.11 20.21
N LEU A 90 -8.88 -11.13 18.88
CA LEU A 90 -9.75 -10.16 18.23
C LEU A 90 -11.15 -10.09 18.86
N VAL A 91 -11.82 -11.24 19.01
CA VAL A 91 -13.18 -11.29 19.55
C VAL A 91 -13.23 -10.78 20.99
N ARG A 92 -12.22 -11.11 21.81
CA ARG A 92 -12.10 -10.61 23.19
C ARG A 92 -11.91 -9.09 23.21
N THR A 93 -11.02 -8.58 22.34
CA THR A 93 -10.75 -7.14 22.22
C THR A 93 -11.98 -6.38 21.76
N VAL A 94 -12.70 -6.89 20.75
CA VAL A 94 -13.97 -6.28 20.30
C VAL A 94 -14.99 -6.23 21.42
N ARG A 95 -15.15 -7.32 22.21
CA ARG A 95 -16.08 -7.32 23.36
C ARG A 95 -15.72 -6.29 24.43
N ARG A 96 -14.41 -6.14 24.73
CA ARG A 96 -13.92 -5.17 25.73
C ARG A 96 -14.06 -3.73 25.23
N ALA A 97 -13.66 -3.47 24.00
CA ALA A 97 -13.72 -2.15 23.37
C ALA A 97 -15.18 -1.71 23.15
N ASN A 98 -16.10 -2.68 22.94
CA ASN A 98 -17.51 -2.47 22.66
C ASN A 98 -17.77 -1.40 21.58
N PRO A 99 -17.17 -1.51 20.38
CA PRO A 99 -17.36 -0.55 19.30
C PRO A 99 -18.73 -0.72 18.65
N ASP A 100 -19.22 0.33 18.00
CA ASP A 100 -20.38 0.25 17.12
C ASP A 100 -20.02 -0.44 15.80
N VAL A 101 -18.82 -0.14 15.24
CA VAL A 101 -18.30 -0.71 14.00
C VAL A 101 -16.87 -1.21 14.21
N VAL A 102 -16.56 -2.39 13.64
CA VAL A 102 -15.19 -2.92 13.56
C VAL A 102 -14.69 -2.74 12.13
N HIS A 103 -13.54 -2.06 11.96
CA HIS A 103 -12.94 -1.82 10.66
C HIS A 103 -11.60 -2.55 10.54
N LEU A 104 -11.62 -3.67 9.83
CA LEU A 104 -10.44 -4.47 9.54
C LEU A 104 -9.63 -3.84 8.40
N ASN A 105 -8.32 -3.80 8.56
CA ASN A 105 -7.38 -3.35 7.55
C ASN A 105 -6.43 -4.49 7.16
N TRP A 106 -5.13 -4.36 7.38
CA TRP A 106 -4.19 -5.44 7.11
C TRP A 106 -3.98 -6.31 8.34
N ILE A 107 -4.59 -7.50 8.36
CA ILE A 107 -4.75 -8.36 9.54
C ILE A 107 -3.92 -9.65 9.49
N CYS A 108 -2.91 -9.70 8.63
CA CYS A 108 -2.10 -10.88 8.32
C CYS A 108 -0.93 -11.10 9.31
N LYS A 109 0.06 -11.91 8.96
CA LYS A 109 1.22 -12.26 9.81
C LYS A 109 0.83 -12.86 11.17
N GLY A 110 -0.16 -13.75 11.17
CA GLY A 110 -0.64 -14.41 12.36
C GLY A 110 -1.37 -13.49 13.35
N PHE A 111 -1.73 -12.26 12.95
CA PHE A 111 -2.43 -11.32 13.84
C PHE A 111 -3.89 -11.73 14.07
N VAL A 112 -4.63 -11.97 12.99
CA VAL A 112 -6.03 -12.40 13.07
C VAL A 112 -6.22 -13.71 12.32
N ARG A 113 -6.88 -14.65 12.99
CA ARG A 113 -7.31 -15.91 12.37
C ARG A 113 -8.59 -15.69 11.57
N ILE A 114 -8.69 -16.30 10.39
CA ILE A 114 -9.83 -16.12 9.48
C ILE A 114 -11.18 -16.41 10.20
N GLU A 115 -11.23 -17.48 10.98
CA GLU A 115 -12.44 -17.91 11.69
C GLU A 115 -12.92 -16.89 12.74
N SER A 116 -12.01 -16.13 13.35
CA SER A 116 -12.35 -15.13 14.38
C SER A 116 -13.25 -14.02 13.84
N ILE A 117 -13.10 -13.67 12.55
CA ILE A 117 -13.92 -12.64 11.89
C ILE A 117 -15.40 -13.03 11.92
N ALA A 118 -15.71 -14.31 11.73
CA ALA A 118 -17.11 -14.82 11.75
C ALA A 118 -17.78 -14.70 13.12
N HIS A 119 -17.02 -14.49 14.19
CA HIS A 119 -17.53 -14.37 15.57
C HIS A 119 -17.69 -12.93 16.05
N ILE A 120 -17.37 -11.95 15.20
CA ILE A 120 -17.62 -10.52 15.50
C ILE A 120 -19.12 -10.26 15.40
N ARG A 121 -19.75 -9.81 16.51
CA ARG A 121 -21.19 -9.53 16.53
C ARG A 121 -21.57 -8.13 16.04
N ARG A 122 -20.57 -7.25 15.83
CA ARG A 122 -20.75 -5.88 15.34
C ARG A 122 -20.69 -5.83 13.82
N PRO A 123 -21.21 -4.79 13.15
CA PRO A 123 -20.94 -4.52 11.74
C PRO A 123 -19.45 -4.53 11.48
N VAL A 124 -19.05 -5.14 10.35
CA VAL A 124 -17.65 -5.23 9.95
C VAL A 124 -17.46 -4.57 8.58
N VAL A 125 -16.56 -3.61 8.53
CA VAL A 125 -15.97 -3.09 7.29
C VAL A 125 -14.58 -3.69 7.16
N TRP A 126 -14.19 -4.12 5.98
CA TRP A 126 -12.85 -4.65 5.73
C TRP A 126 -12.23 -3.96 4.53
N THR A 127 -11.25 -3.09 4.77
CA THR A 127 -10.46 -2.47 3.69
C THR A 127 -9.36 -3.41 3.22
N PHE A 128 -9.41 -3.79 1.95
CA PHE A 128 -8.40 -4.62 1.30
C PHE A 128 -7.24 -3.75 0.81
N HIS A 129 -6.10 -3.83 1.49
CA HIS A 129 -4.89 -3.12 1.06
C HIS A 129 -4.11 -3.89 -0.02
N ASP A 130 -4.39 -5.18 -0.17
CA ASP A 130 -3.83 -6.09 -1.17
C ASP A 130 -4.84 -7.19 -1.53
N SER A 131 -4.40 -8.18 -2.31
CA SER A 131 -5.29 -9.24 -2.78
C SER A 131 -5.56 -10.36 -1.78
N TRP A 132 -4.94 -10.34 -0.60
CA TRP A 132 -5.08 -11.43 0.36
C TRP A 132 -6.53 -11.73 0.73
N GLY A 133 -7.35 -10.71 0.89
CA GLY A 133 -8.75 -10.86 1.30
C GLY A 133 -9.58 -11.80 0.41
N PHE A 134 -9.29 -11.83 -0.88
CA PHE A 134 -10.03 -12.63 -1.88
C PHE A 134 -9.22 -13.75 -2.55
N THR A 135 -7.98 -13.99 -2.12
CA THR A 135 -7.12 -15.07 -2.64
C THR A 135 -6.98 -16.22 -1.64
N GLY A 136 -6.28 -17.26 -2.02
CA GLY A 136 -5.93 -18.42 -1.17
C GLY A 136 -4.69 -18.21 -0.30
N GLY A 137 -4.29 -16.96 -0.02
CA GLY A 137 -3.18 -16.67 0.89
C GLY A 137 -2.09 -15.75 0.33
N CYS A 138 -2.03 -15.56 -0.99
CA CYS A 138 -1.08 -14.62 -1.61
C CYS A 138 -1.59 -13.18 -1.52
N HIS A 139 -0.65 -12.23 -1.37
CA HIS A 139 -0.93 -10.80 -1.29
C HIS A 139 -0.84 -10.10 -2.66
N VAL A 140 0.07 -10.57 -3.52
CA VAL A 140 0.28 -10.06 -4.87
C VAL A 140 0.23 -11.23 -5.84
N PRO A 141 -0.93 -11.52 -6.45
CA PRO A 141 -1.10 -12.70 -7.30
C PRO A 141 -0.43 -12.57 -8.69
N MET A 142 0.04 -11.40 -9.09
CA MET A 142 0.56 -11.13 -10.43
C MET A 142 -0.44 -11.60 -11.50
N ASP A 143 -0.02 -12.42 -12.47
CA ASP A 143 -0.87 -12.93 -13.56
C ASP A 143 -1.79 -14.08 -13.14
N CYS A 144 -1.66 -14.57 -11.89
CA CYS A 144 -2.49 -15.66 -11.41
C CYS A 144 -3.95 -15.21 -11.23
N ARG A 145 -4.88 -15.91 -11.89
CA ARG A 145 -6.33 -15.67 -11.81
C ARG A 145 -7.09 -16.81 -11.11
N ARG A 146 -6.40 -17.74 -10.46
CA ARG A 146 -7.00 -18.93 -9.80
C ARG A 146 -7.97 -18.60 -8.67
N PHE A 147 -7.86 -17.42 -8.06
CA PHE A 147 -8.81 -16.95 -7.06
C PHE A 147 -10.27 -16.82 -7.60
N ARG A 148 -10.43 -16.75 -8.91
CA ARG A 148 -11.75 -16.78 -9.56
C ARG A 148 -12.44 -18.15 -9.49
N GLN A 149 -11.66 -19.22 -9.25
CA GLN A 149 -12.11 -20.61 -9.27
C GLN A 149 -11.79 -21.38 -7.98
N GLY A 150 -11.46 -20.65 -6.89
CA GLY A 150 -11.22 -21.24 -5.58
C GLY A 150 -9.76 -21.59 -5.26
N CYS A 151 -8.79 -21.05 -6.01
CA CYS A 151 -7.35 -21.34 -5.87
C CYS A 151 -6.99 -22.83 -6.08
N GLY A 152 -5.90 -23.32 -5.50
CA GLY A 152 -5.30 -24.62 -5.81
C GLY A 152 -4.28 -24.53 -6.94
N HIS A 153 -3.42 -25.55 -7.12
CA HIS A 153 -2.30 -25.54 -8.06
C HIS A 153 -1.50 -24.21 -8.00
N CYS A 154 -1.20 -23.74 -6.79
CA CYS A 154 -0.73 -22.39 -6.55
C CYS A 154 0.69 -22.17 -7.10
N PRO A 155 0.91 -21.22 -8.04
CA PRO A 155 2.24 -20.95 -8.58
C PRO A 155 3.21 -20.42 -7.52
N GLN A 156 2.75 -19.57 -6.58
CA GLN A 156 3.62 -19.06 -5.51
C GLN A 156 4.09 -20.15 -4.54
N LEU A 157 3.31 -21.20 -4.36
CA LEU A 157 3.71 -22.37 -3.58
C LEU A 157 4.45 -23.42 -4.42
N SER A 158 4.65 -23.19 -5.72
CA SER A 158 5.15 -24.18 -6.68
C SER A 158 4.40 -25.52 -6.61
N SER A 159 3.11 -25.46 -6.30
CA SER A 159 2.25 -26.61 -6.06
C SER A 159 1.55 -27.06 -7.33
N LYS A 160 1.64 -28.40 -7.59
CA LYS A 160 0.88 -29.04 -8.67
C LYS A 160 -0.41 -29.73 -8.16
N LYS A 161 -0.72 -29.58 -6.85
CA LYS A 161 -1.90 -30.24 -6.22
C LYS A 161 -3.07 -29.27 -6.21
N ASP A 162 -4.27 -29.77 -6.54
CA ASP A 162 -5.50 -28.98 -6.41
C ASP A 162 -5.80 -28.68 -4.93
N ALA A 163 -5.73 -29.67 -4.05
CA ALA A 163 -5.98 -29.54 -2.62
C ALA A 163 -4.75 -29.03 -1.82
N ASP A 164 -4.04 -28.05 -2.35
CA ASP A 164 -2.90 -27.43 -1.69
C ASP A 164 -3.31 -26.44 -0.58
N LEU A 165 -2.32 -25.78 0.06
CA LEU A 165 -2.57 -24.81 1.12
C LEU A 165 -3.45 -23.65 0.64
N SER A 166 -3.28 -23.21 -0.61
CA SER A 166 -4.07 -22.09 -1.14
C SER A 166 -5.55 -22.44 -1.26
N ARG A 167 -5.89 -23.65 -1.72
CA ARG A 167 -7.27 -24.15 -1.75
C ARG A 167 -7.87 -24.23 -0.35
N ARG A 168 -7.09 -24.71 0.62
CA ARG A 168 -7.54 -24.84 2.01
C ARG A 168 -7.83 -23.49 2.66
N ILE A 169 -6.96 -22.49 2.46
CA ILE A 169 -7.17 -21.13 2.96
C ILE A 169 -8.40 -20.50 2.28
N TYR A 170 -8.54 -20.68 0.97
CA TYR A 170 -9.71 -20.20 0.24
C TYR A 170 -11.01 -20.78 0.79
N ALA A 171 -11.05 -22.08 1.05
CA ALA A 171 -12.20 -22.75 1.65
C ALA A 171 -12.53 -22.24 3.06
N ARG A 172 -11.51 -21.93 3.90
CA ARG A 172 -11.70 -21.28 5.20
C ARG A 172 -12.33 -19.89 5.07
N LYS A 173 -11.85 -19.07 4.15
CA LYS A 173 -12.45 -17.75 3.85
C LYS A 173 -13.88 -17.88 3.34
N SER A 174 -14.14 -18.83 2.44
CA SER A 174 -15.51 -19.10 1.96
C SER A 174 -16.47 -19.42 3.10
N LYS A 175 -16.04 -20.26 4.07
CA LYS A 175 -16.85 -20.55 5.28
C LYS A 175 -17.07 -19.29 6.12
N MET A 176 -16.08 -18.44 6.27
CA MET A 176 -16.14 -17.18 7.02
C MET A 176 -17.13 -16.20 6.35
N PHE A 177 -17.00 -15.95 5.04
CA PHE A 177 -17.89 -15.04 4.30
C PHE A 177 -19.35 -15.51 4.31
N ARG A 178 -19.62 -16.84 4.25
CA ARG A 178 -20.99 -17.37 4.39
C ARG A 178 -21.58 -17.17 5.79
N LYS A 179 -20.76 -17.12 6.83
CA LYS A 179 -21.20 -16.96 8.22
C LYS A 179 -21.33 -15.51 8.66
N LYS A 180 -20.64 -14.61 7.99
CA LYS A 180 -20.55 -13.20 8.38
C LYS A 180 -20.79 -12.29 7.19
N SER A 181 -21.92 -11.61 7.19
CA SER A 181 -22.12 -10.46 6.33
C SER A 181 -21.18 -9.34 6.76
N LEU A 182 -20.40 -8.80 5.82
CA LEU A 182 -19.51 -7.67 6.00
C LEU A 182 -19.43 -6.83 4.73
N THR A 183 -18.98 -5.59 4.84
CA THR A 183 -18.74 -4.73 3.70
C THR A 183 -17.25 -4.67 3.41
N VAL A 184 -16.86 -4.96 2.18
CA VAL A 184 -15.49 -4.81 1.69
C VAL A 184 -15.30 -3.42 1.12
N VAL A 185 -14.18 -2.79 1.43
CA VAL A 185 -13.72 -1.56 0.79
C VAL A 185 -12.43 -1.85 0.04
N CYS A 186 -12.38 -1.41 -1.22
CA CYS A 186 -11.19 -1.46 -2.04
C CYS A 186 -10.71 -0.03 -2.33
N PRO A 187 -9.41 0.29 -2.09
CA PRO A 187 -8.88 1.63 -2.36
C PRO A 187 -8.82 2.02 -3.83
N SER A 188 -8.80 1.05 -4.75
CA SER A 188 -8.79 1.30 -6.19
C SER A 188 -9.92 0.58 -6.92
N THR A 189 -10.31 1.11 -8.05
CA THR A 189 -11.25 0.47 -8.99
C THR A 189 -10.70 -0.86 -9.49
N TRP A 190 -9.39 -0.89 -9.76
CA TRP A 190 -8.70 -2.12 -10.17
C TRP A 190 -8.85 -3.25 -9.15
N LEU A 191 -8.55 -2.98 -7.86
CA LEU A 191 -8.65 -4.00 -6.80
C LEU A 191 -10.11 -4.43 -6.59
N ALA A 192 -11.06 -3.48 -6.66
CA ALA A 192 -12.49 -3.80 -6.57
C ALA A 192 -12.94 -4.74 -7.69
N ASN A 193 -12.47 -4.54 -8.91
CA ASN A 193 -12.77 -5.43 -10.04
C ASN A 193 -12.13 -6.82 -9.86
N CYS A 194 -10.91 -6.89 -9.33
CA CYS A 194 -10.29 -8.15 -8.95
C CYS A 194 -11.11 -8.86 -7.86
N ALA A 195 -11.51 -8.15 -6.82
CA ALA A 195 -12.29 -8.68 -5.70
C ALA A 195 -13.66 -9.21 -6.17
N ARG A 196 -14.40 -8.45 -6.99
CA ARG A 196 -15.69 -8.85 -7.56
C ARG A 196 -15.58 -10.11 -8.43
N SER A 197 -14.42 -10.36 -9.04
CA SER A 197 -14.20 -11.57 -9.85
C SER A 197 -13.91 -12.83 -9.03
N SER A 198 -13.80 -12.73 -7.70
CA SER A 198 -13.60 -13.86 -6.80
C SER A 198 -14.93 -14.44 -6.31
N LEU A 199 -15.11 -15.75 -6.43
CA LEU A 199 -16.28 -16.45 -5.88
C LEU A 199 -16.49 -16.24 -4.38
N LEU A 200 -15.46 -15.82 -3.63
CA LEU A 200 -15.59 -15.51 -2.19
C LEU A 200 -16.52 -14.34 -1.93
N LEU A 201 -16.62 -13.39 -2.88
CA LEU A 201 -17.24 -12.09 -2.69
C LEU A 201 -18.47 -11.87 -3.59
N GLU A 202 -18.98 -12.95 -4.20
CA GLU A 202 -20.10 -12.91 -5.16
C GLU A 202 -21.33 -12.18 -4.59
N THR A 203 -21.64 -12.35 -3.31
CA THR A 203 -22.77 -11.73 -2.64
C THR A 203 -22.36 -10.61 -1.65
N THR A 204 -21.07 -10.24 -1.65
CA THR A 204 -20.54 -9.26 -0.70
C THR A 204 -20.66 -7.84 -1.25
N ARG A 205 -21.15 -6.90 -0.45
CA ARG A 205 -21.11 -5.47 -0.77
C ARG A 205 -19.65 -5.00 -0.89
N ILE A 206 -19.27 -4.44 -2.05
CA ILE A 206 -17.93 -3.91 -2.32
C ILE A 206 -18.04 -2.44 -2.70
N GLU A 207 -17.43 -1.60 -1.88
CA GLU A 207 -17.30 -0.16 -2.08
C GLU A 207 -15.90 0.22 -2.56
N VAL A 208 -15.79 1.33 -3.29
CA VAL A 208 -14.49 1.91 -3.67
C VAL A 208 -14.30 3.19 -2.87
N ILE A 209 -13.44 3.15 -1.83
CA ILE A 209 -13.04 4.32 -1.06
C ILE A 209 -11.52 4.39 -1.08
N PRO A 210 -10.92 5.37 -1.76
CA PRO A 210 -9.47 5.46 -1.89
C PRO A 210 -8.78 5.73 -0.54
N ASN A 211 -7.47 5.50 -0.52
CA ASN A 211 -6.64 5.90 0.60
C ASN A 211 -6.67 7.43 0.75
N GLY A 212 -6.71 7.90 1.99
CA GLY A 212 -6.62 9.31 2.30
C GLY A 212 -5.18 9.77 2.55
N ILE A 213 -4.88 11.02 2.21
CA ILE A 213 -3.62 11.67 2.51
C ILE A 213 -3.84 13.01 3.21
N ASP A 214 -2.96 13.32 4.16
CA ASP A 214 -2.92 14.62 4.82
C ASP A 214 -2.22 15.63 3.91
N THR A 215 -3.02 16.48 3.25
CA THR A 215 -2.53 17.49 2.31
C THR A 215 -1.97 18.75 3.00
N ASP A 216 -2.07 18.85 4.31
CA ASP A 216 -1.46 19.92 5.10
C ASP A 216 -0.03 19.55 5.51
N VAL A 217 0.28 18.25 5.60
CA VAL A 217 1.62 17.68 5.81
C VAL A 217 2.32 17.47 4.47
N PHE A 218 1.70 16.74 3.54
CA PHE A 218 2.23 16.54 2.19
C PHE A 218 1.79 17.68 1.29
N LYS A 219 2.65 18.68 1.16
CA LYS A 219 2.42 19.87 0.36
C LYS A 219 3.71 20.35 -0.29
N PRO A 220 3.62 21.12 -1.37
CA PRO A 220 4.80 21.69 -2.01
C PRO A 220 5.62 22.54 -1.04
N VAL A 221 6.92 22.27 -1.01
CA VAL A 221 7.96 23.10 -0.39
C VAL A 221 8.77 23.73 -1.52
N ASP A 222 9.32 24.92 -1.31
CA ASP A 222 10.21 25.53 -2.30
C ASP A 222 11.31 24.54 -2.71
N ARG A 223 11.42 24.27 -4.01
CA ARG A 223 12.27 23.23 -4.57
C ARG A 223 13.75 23.46 -4.25
N GLN A 224 14.20 24.73 -4.31
CA GLN A 224 15.60 25.05 -4.02
C GLN A 224 15.92 24.90 -2.55
N VAL A 225 14.97 25.24 -1.66
CA VAL A 225 15.10 24.98 -0.22
C VAL A 225 15.17 23.47 0.04
N ALA A 226 14.27 22.70 -0.54
CA ALA A 226 14.21 21.24 -0.39
C ALA A 226 15.51 20.58 -0.90
N ARG A 227 16.04 21.01 -2.05
CA ARG A 227 17.32 20.53 -2.59
C ARG A 227 18.50 20.85 -1.67
N ARG A 228 18.57 22.07 -1.13
CA ARG A 228 19.63 22.44 -0.16
C ARG A 228 19.58 21.57 1.10
N ILE A 229 18.41 21.26 1.64
CA ILE A 229 18.26 20.41 2.83
C ILE A 229 18.85 19.02 2.59
N PHE A 230 18.63 18.44 1.41
CA PHE A 230 19.18 17.13 1.06
C PHE A 230 20.54 17.20 0.36
N GLY A 231 21.13 18.39 0.21
CA GLY A 231 22.41 18.62 -0.49
C GLY A 231 22.38 18.19 -1.97
N LEU A 232 21.22 18.29 -2.63
CA LEU A 232 21.05 17.95 -4.03
C LEU A 232 21.48 19.11 -4.93
N PRO A 233 22.01 18.83 -6.15
CA PRO A 233 22.40 19.87 -7.09
C PRO A 233 21.18 20.70 -7.51
N PRO A 234 21.32 22.05 -7.56
CA PRO A 234 20.19 22.95 -7.81
C PRO A 234 19.62 22.83 -9.21
N GLU A 235 20.47 22.55 -10.23
CA GLU A 235 20.11 22.59 -11.65
C GLU A 235 19.92 21.21 -12.29
N ALA A 236 20.31 20.13 -11.60
CA ALA A 236 20.15 18.77 -12.14
C ALA A 236 18.67 18.36 -12.20
N GLY A 237 18.31 17.56 -13.20
CA GLY A 237 17.03 16.86 -13.26
C GLY A 237 16.99 15.75 -12.20
N ILE A 238 16.19 15.93 -11.16
CA ILE A 238 16.10 14.99 -10.03
C ILE A 238 15.01 13.98 -10.29
N ILE A 239 15.42 12.72 -10.49
CA ILE A 239 14.53 11.54 -10.61
C ILE A 239 14.49 10.86 -9.25
N LEU A 240 13.33 10.82 -8.60
CA LEU A 240 13.17 10.25 -7.26
C LEU A 240 12.51 8.87 -7.33
N PHE A 241 13.15 7.87 -6.74
CA PHE A 241 12.62 6.53 -6.55
C PHE A 241 12.65 6.15 -5.08
N GLY A 242 11.62 5.46 -4.61
CA GLY A 242 11.69 4.88 -3.28
C GLY A 242 10.40 4.20 -2.83
N ALA A 243 10.63 3.17 -2.04
CA ALA A 243 9.60 2.42 -1.34
C ALA A 243 10.24 1.62 -0.20
N MET A 244 9.43 1.14 0.73
CA MET A 244 9.90 0.15 1.69
C MET A 244 10.26 -1.15 0.96
N GLY A 245 11.49 -1.65 1.17
CA GLY A 245 12.01 -2.82 0.46
C GLY A 245 12.32 -2.56 -1.02
N ALA A 246 12.55 -1.31 -1.43
CA ALA A 246 12.75 -0.88 -2.80
C ALA A 246 13.74 -1.75 -3.62
N LEU A 247 14.79 -2.26 -2.97
CA LEU A 247 15.84 -3.07 -3.61
C LEU A 247 15.62 -4.58 -3.50
N THR A 248 14.76 -5.04 -2.59
CA THR A 248 14.61 -6.48 -2.25
C THR A 248 13.26 -7.07 -2.63
N ASP A 249 12.23 -6.24 -2.71
CA ASP A 249 10.91 -6.67 -3.16
C ASP A 249 10.84 -6.59 -4.69
N ARG A 250 10.80 -7.76 -5.34
CA ARG A 250 10.70 -7.88 -6.81
C ARG A 250 9.52 -7.08 -7.38
N ASN A 251 8.43 -6.99 -6.62
CA ASN A 251 7.24 -6.25 -7.04
C ASN A 251 7.49 -4.74 -7.18
N LYS A 252 8.52 -4.19 -6.53
CA LYS A 252 8.86 -2.75 -6.64
C LYS A 252 9.54 -2.38 -7.95
N GLY A 253 9.86 -3.35 -8.81
CA GLY A 253 10.31 -3.10 -10.17
C GLY A 253 11.71 -2.50 -10.28
N PHE A 254 12.60 -2.79 -9.31
CA PHE A 254 13.96 -2.25 -9.32
C PHE A 254 14.78 -2.67 -10.58
N PRO A 255 14.68 -3.92 -11.08
CA PRO A 255 15.29 -4.28 -12.36
C PRO A 255 14.75 -3.47 -13.54
N GLU A 256 13.44 -3.25 -13.61
CA GLU A 256 12.78 -2.45 -14.64
C GLU A 256 13.25 -0.98 -14.59
N LEU A 257 13.41 -0.43 -13.38
CA LEU A 257 14.00 0.89 -13.20
C LEU A 257 15.42 0.94 -13.72
N SER A 258 16.26 -0.05 -13.35
CA SER A 258 17.67 -0.09 -13.78
C SER A 258 17.79 -0.13 -15.30
N GLU A 259 16.95 -0.92 -15.97
CA GLU A 259 16.89 -0.98 -17.42
C GLU A 259 16.41 0.35 -18.04
N ALA A 260 15.34 0.93 -17.50
CA ALA A 260 14.81 2.22 -17.98
C ALA A 260 15.83 3.34 -17.81
N MET A 261 16.52 3.41 -16.68
CA MET A 261 17.57 4.41 -16.44
C MET A 261 18.76 4.25 -17.40
N ALA A 262 19.19 3.02 -17.67
CA ALA A 262 20.26 2.75 -18.65
C ALA A 262 19.85 3.15 -20.09
N LYS A 263 18.58 2.98 -20.46
CA LYS A 263 18.04 3.45 -21.75
C LYS A 263 17.96 4.97 -21.80
N LEU A 264 17.43 5.59 -20.75
CA LEU A 264 17.38 7.05 -20.61
C LEU A 264 18.77 7.68 -20.78
N ALA A 265 19.77 7.16 -20.06
CA ALA A 265 21.14 7.69 -20.12
C ALA A 265 21.76 7.68 -21.52
N ARG A 266 21.38 6.72 -22.39
CA ARG A 266 21.87 6.65 -23.78
C ARG A 266 21.21 7.65 -24.72
N SER A 267 19.97 8.01 -24.47
CA SER A 267 19.18 8.88 -25.35
C SER A 267 19.05 10.32 -24.85
N TRP A 268 19.44 10.56 -23.59
CA TRP A 268 19.29 11.87 -22.96
C TRP A 268 20.33 12.87 -23.47
N THR A 269 19.86 13.98 -24.01
CA THR A 269 20.69 15.07 -24.54
C THR A 269 20.54 16.38 -23.74
N GLY A 270 19.76 16.34 -22.64
CA GLY A 270 19.54 17.50 -21.78
C GLY A 270 20.66 17.70 -20.76
N GLY A 271 20.37 18.46 -19.73
CA GLY A 271 21.30 18.74 -18.63
C GLY A 271 21.63 17.52 -17.75
N GLU A 272 22.32 17.77 -16.66
CA GLU A 272 22.68 16.74 -15.68
C GLU A 272 21.45 16.06 -15.09
N LEU A 273 21.50 14.73 -14.89
CA LEU A 273 20.49 13.93 -14.23
C LEU A 273 21.06 13.33 -12.94
N LEU A 274 20.22 13.22 -11.90
CA LEU A 274 20.54 12.53 -10.67
C LEU A 274 19.37 11.64 -10.25
N LEU A 275 19.64 10.34 -10.09
CA LEU A 275 18.70 9.39 -9.49
C LEU A 275 18.85 9.43 -7.96
N VAL A 276 17.80 9.84 -7.25
CA VAL A 276 17.75 9.84 -5.80
C VAL A 276 16.91 8.65 -5.32
N ILE A 277 17.45 7.86 -4.39
CA ILE A 277 16.81 6.62 -3.90
C ILE A 277 16.61 6.72 -2.39
N PHE A 278 15.36 6.53 -1.92
CA PHE A 278 15.04 6.46 -0.50
C PHE A 278 14.38 5.13 -0.12
N GLY A 279 14.33 4.83 1.18
CA GLY A 279 13.74 3.59 1.72
C GLY A 279 14.72 2.41 1.78
N ALA A 280 15.92 2.58 1.24
CA ALA A 280 17.01 1.62 1.30
C ALA A 280 18.35 2.33 1.44
N GLY A 281 19.33 1.66 2.04
CA GLY A 281 20.73 2.09 1.98
C GLY A 281 21.39 1.68 0.66
N GLU A 282 22.54 2.24 0.38
CA GLU A 282 23.34 1.87 -0.80
C GLU A 282 23.74 0.39 -0.73
N PRO A 283 23.46 -0.41 -1.77
CA PRO A 283 23.88 -1.81 -1.82
C PRO A 283 25.39 -1.93 -2.02
N ARG A 284 25.99 -3.03 -1.53
CA ARG A 284 27.43 -3.29 -1.70
C ARG A 284 27.89 -3.28 -3.16
N ILE A 285 27.01 -3.68 -4.07
CA ILE A 285 27.20 -3.64 -5.52
C ILE A 285 26.09 -2.78 -6.07
N SER A 286 26.39 -1.51 -6.37
CA SER A 286 25.42 -0.59 -6.95
C SER A 286 25.14 -0.95 -8.40
N PRO A 287 23.88 -1.03 -8.83
CA PRO A 287 23.53 -1.16 -10.24
C PRO A 287 24.07 -0.01 -11.07
N ARG A 288 24.38 -0.29 -12.34
CA ARG A 288 24.80 0.74 -13.30
C ARG A 288 23.56 1.36 -13.95
N PHE A 289 23.12 2.50 -13.47
CA PHE A 289 21.97 3.23 -14.02
C PHE A 289 22.32 4.06 -15.27
N GLY A 290 23.62 4.25 -15.57
CA GLY A 290 24.07 5.17 -16.62
C GLY A 290 24.00 6.65 -16.23
N VAL A 291 23.43 6.98 -15.10
CA VAL A 291 23.42 8.31 -14.46
C VAL A 291 23.90 8.19 -13.01
N PRO A 292 24.42 9.27 -12.40
CA PRO A 292 24.75 9.28 -10.98
C PRO A 292 23.53 8.90 -10.13
N ALA A 293 23.76 8.13 -9.07
CA ALA A 293 22.73 7.75 -8.11
C ALA A 293 23.14 8.12 -6.69
N ARG A 294 22.17 8.57 -5.89
CA ARG A 294 22.36 8.95 -4.50
C ARG A 294 21.34 8.26 -3.60
N TYR A 295 21.79 7.57 -2.58
CA TYR A 295 20.96 6.90 -1.60
C TYR A 295 20.82 7.78 -0.35
N VAL A 296 19.59 8.18 -0.03
CA VAL A 296 19.29 9.03 1.15
C VAL A 296 18.83 8.22 2.37
N GLY A 297 18.82 6.88 2.26
CA GLY A 297 18.46 6.00 3.36
C GLY A 297 16.94 5.98 3.64
N ARG A 298 16.58 5.55 4.86
CA ARG A 298 15.18 5.50 5.30
C ARG A 298 14.79 6.82 5.95
N LEU A 299 13.67 7.38 5.54
CA LEU A 299 13.02 8.50 6.19
C LEU A 299 11.83 7.96 7.00
N PHE A 300 11.72 8.40 8.25
CA PHE A 300 10.77 7.84 9.21
C PHE A 300 9.55 8.74 9.44
N ASP A 301 9.64 10.01 9.11
CA ASP A 301 8.60 11.00 9.32
C ASP A 301 8.05 11.57 8.00
N ASP A 302 6.81 12.03 8.06
CA ASP A 302 6.09 12.53 6.90
C ASP A 302 6.62 13.90 6.42
N ILE A 303 7.24 14.69 7.31
CA ILE A 303 7.79 16.04 6.97
C ILE A 303 9.04 15.88 6.10
N SER A 304 10.00 15.05 6.53
CA SER A 304 11.20 14.74 5.74
C SER A 304 10.84 14.15 4.37
N LEU A 305 9.83 13.28 4.31
CA LEU A 305 9.32 12.73 3.05
C LEU A 305 8.71 13.82 2.17
N SER A 306 7.90 14.72 2.74
CA SER A 306 7.29 15.85 2.00
C SER A 306 8.35 16.76 1.38
N ILE A 307 9.42 17.07 2.14
CA ILE A 307 10.55 17.87 1.65
C ILE A 307 11.27 17.12 0.52
N LEU A 308 11.54 15.82 0.68
CA LEU A 308 12.23 15.04 -0.36
C LEU A 308 11.42 14.93 -1.65
N TYR A 309 10.11 14.68 -1.56
CA TYR A 309 9.24 14.70 -2.74
C TYR A 309 9.29 16.05 -3.44
N SER A 310 9.23 17.16 -2.70
CA SER A 310 9.26 18.52 -3.26
C SER A 310 10.60 18.87 -3.93
N ALA A 311 11.71 18.19 -3.57
CA ALA A 311 13.03 18.38 -4.20
C ALA A 311 13.13 17.79 -5.60
N ALA A 312 12.25 16.84 -5.95
CA ALA A 312 12.30 16.08 -7.20
C ALA A 312 11.56 16.79 -8.35
N ASP A 313 11.99 16.51 -9.58
CA ASP A 313 11.29 16.91 -10.80
C ASP A 313 10.29 15.85 -11.25
N VAL A 314 10.58 14.59 -10.94
CA VAL A 314 9.72 13.45 -11.25
C VAL A 314 9.90 12.35 -10.21
N PHE A 315 8.80 11.76 -9.77
CA PHE A 315 8.79 10.54 -8.98
C PHE A 315 8.59 9.33 -9.90
N VAL A 316 9.35 8.26 -9.73
CA VAL A 316 9.22 7.06 -10.56
C VAL A 316 8.74 5.87 -9.74
N ALA A 317 7.72 5.18 -10.22
CA ALA A 317 7.09 4.03 -9.56
C ALA A 317 7.00 2.83 -10.53
N PRO A 318 8.11 2.09 -10.73
CA PRO A 318 8.19 0.98 -11.67
C PRO A 318 7.59 -0.33 -11.14
N SER A 319 6.78 -0.27 -10.09
CA SER A 319 6.17 -1.44 -9.47
C SER A 319 5.30 -2.22 -10.48
N LEU A 320 5.36 -3.56 -10.38
CA LEU A 320 4.64 -4.45 -11.30
C LEU A 320 3.16 -4.54 -10.96
N GLN A 321 2.82 -4.54 -9.66
CA GLN A 321 1.43 -4.57 -9.21
C GLN A 321 1.28 -3.73 -7.94
N GLU A 322 0.41 -2.73 -7.98
CA GLU A 322 0.06 -1.90 -6.83
C GLU A 322 -1.47 -1.73 -6.74
N ASN A 323 -1.96 -1.62 -5.53
CA ASN A 323 -3.36 -1.29 -5.31
C ASN A 323 -3.59 0.22 -5.50
N LEU A 324 -3.14 1.02 -4.54
CA LEU A 324 -3.17 2.48 -4.59
C LEU A 324 -1.94 2.99 -3.83
N PRO A 325 -0.78 3.14 -4.51
CA PRO A 325 0.51 3.38 -3.86
C PRO A 325 0.56 4.75 -3.18
N THR A 326 0.78 4.74 -1.86
CA THR A 326 0.84 5.97 -1.06
C THR A 326 2.00 6.86 -1.45
N THR A 327 3.14 6.28 -1.87
CA THR A 327 4.32 7.06 -2.30
C THR A 327 4.05 7.91 -3.55
N VAL A 328 3.27 7.39 -4.51
CA VAL A 328 2.83 8.17 -5.67
C VAL A 328 1.87 9.28 -5.25
N MET A 329 0.92 8.96 -4.38
CA MET A 329 -0.03 9.93 -3.86
C MET A 329 0.68 11.05 -3.06
N GLU A 330 1.68 10.70 -2.26
CA GLU A 330 2.51 11.61 -1.48
C GLU A 330 3.34 12.53 -2.40
N ALA A 331 3.97 11.99 -3.44
CA ALA A 331 4.69 12.77 -4.44
C ALA A 331 3.77 13.76 -5.17
N MET A 332 2.62 13.29 -5.65
CA MET A 332 1.61 14.12 -6.30
C MET A 332 1.09 15.22 -5.35
N ALA A 333 0.88 14.91 -4.07
CA ALA A 333 0.49 15.88 -3.05
C ALA A 333 1.54 16.98 -2.86
N CYS A 334 2.82 16.66 -3.01
CA CYS A 334 3.94 17.61 -2.93
C CYS A 334 4.19 18.37 -4.26
N GLY A 335 3.31 18.21 -5.26
CA GLY A 335 3.47 18.87 -6.56
C GLY A 335 4.52 18.21 -7.45
N THR A 336 4.83 16.95 -7.24
CA THR A 336 5.80 16.18 -8.04
C THR A 336 5.05 15.18 -8.91
N PRO A 337 5.13 15.30 -10.26
CA PRO A 337 4.47 14.38 -11.16
C PRO A 337 5.12 12.99 -11.10
N ALA A 338 4.36 11.95 -11.43
CA ALA A 338 4.83 10.59 -11.36
C ALA A 338 4.89 9.92 -12.74
N VAL A 339 5.88 9.01 -12.92
CA VAL A 339 5.93 8.03 -14.01
C VAL A 339 5.70 6.65 -13.42
N ALA A 340 4.73 5.91 -13.95
CA ALA A 340 4.42 4.56 -13.55
C ALA A 340 4.00 3.71 -14.75
N PHE A 341 3.95 2.38 -14.60
CA PHE A 341 3.36 1.53 -15.63
C PHE A 341 1.83 1.67 -15.67
N ASN A 342 1.23 1.63 -16.85
CA ASN A 342 -0.21 1.58 -17.05
C ASN A 342 -0.76 0.20 -16.65
N SER A 343 -0.72 -0.09 -15.36
CA SER A 343 -1.12 -1.38 -14.81
C SER A 343 -1.74 -1.22 -13.42
N SER A 344 -2.53 -2.20 -13.00
CA SER A 344 -3.09 -2.29 -11.65
C SER A 344 -3.77 -0.99 -11.19
N GLY A 345 -3.47 -0.46 -10.01
CA GLY A 345 -4.11 0.75 -9.46
C GLY A 345 -3.49 2.08 -9.86
N PHE A 346 -2.43 2.10 -10.68
CA PHE A 346 -1.81 3.38 -11.11
C PHE A 346 -2.76 4.28 -11.91
N PRO A 347 -3.61 3.76 -12.83
CA PRO A 347 -4.59 4.59 -13.54
C PRO A 347 -5.66 5.23 -12.65
N ASP A 348 -5.88 4.71 -11.44
CA ASP A 348 -6.76 5.35 -10.46
C ASP A 348 -6.15 6.63 -9.87
N LEU A 349 -4.80 6.80 -9.91
CA LEU A 349 -4.06 7.96 -9.42
C LEU A 349 -3.63 8.92 -10.54
N ILE A 350 -2.98 8.38 -11.58
CA ILE A 350 -2.29 9.15 -12.61
C ILE A 350 -3.17 9.24 -13.86
N ARG A 351 -3.39 10.46 -14.34
CA ARG A 351 -3.92 10.73 -15.68
C ARG A 351 -2.76 10.98 -16.64
N HIS A 352 -2.65 10.11 -17.66
CA HIS A 352 -1.54 10.15 -18.62
C HIS A 352 -1.39 11.51 -19.29
N LYS A 353 -0.20 12.11 -19.19
CA LYS A 353 0.19 13.42 -19.71
C LYS A 353 -0.56 14.63 -19.13
N GLU A 354 -1.41 14.42 -18.10
CA GLU A 354 -2.09 15.49 -17.39
C GLU A 354 -1.54 15.66 -15.96
N THR A 355 -1.34 14.55 -15.22
CA THR A 355 -0.82 14.57 -13.85
C THR A 355 0.46 13.77 -13.69
N GLY A 356 0.95 13.18 -14.76
CA GLY A 356 2.14 12.32 -14.83
C GLY A 356 2.15 11.52 -16.12
N TYR A 357 2.92 10.44 -16.17
CA TYR A 357 3.04 9.59 -17.34
C TYR A 357 2.74 8.13 -16.98
N LEU A 358 1.83 7.51 -17.69
CA LEU A 358 1.56 6.07 -17.63
C LEU A 358 2.26 5.41 -18.82
N ALA A 359 3.35 4.71 -18.55
CA ALA A 359 4.09 3.96 -19.54
C ALA A 359 3.39 2.62 -19.84
N GLU A 360 3.58 2.10 -21.04
CA GLU A 360 3.16 0.74 -21.41
C GLU A 360 3.57 -0.26 -20.34
N ALA A 361 2.67 -1.21 -20.03
CA ALA A 361 2.87 -2.14 -18.92
C ALA A 361 4.18 -2.95 -19.10
N PHE A 362 5.09 -2.73 -18.18
CA PHE A 362 6.40 -3.40 -18.07
C PHE A 362 7.39 -3.10 -19.21
N ASP A 363 7.11 -2.10 -20.05
CA ASP A 363 8.04 -1.62 -21.06
C ASP A 363 9.01 -0.58 -20.46
N ALA A 364 10.25 -0.99 -20.22
CA ALA A 364 11.30 -0.12 -19.70
C ALA A 364 11.70 1.00 -20.69
N SER A 365 11.47 0.82 -22.01
CA SER A 365 11.74 1.84 -23.02
C SER A 365 10.71 2.96 -22.92
N ASP A 366 9.43 2.63 -22.86
CA ASP A 366 8.40 3.64 -22.72
C ASP A 366 8.42 4.31 -21.34
N PHE A 367 8.85 3.57 -20.31
CA PHE A 367 9.09 4.16 -18.99
C PHE A 367 10.20 5.22 -19.03
N ALA A 368 11.32 4.94 -19.72
CA ALA A 368 12.39 5.90 -19.97
C ALA A 368 11.92 7.10 -20.79
N ASN A 369 11.11 6.86 -21.84
CA ASN A 369 10.48 7.93 -22.64
C ASN A 369 9.60 8.84 -21.78
N GLY A 370 8.85 8.28 -20.85
CA GLY A 370 8.02 9.05 -19.91
C GLY A 370 8.84 9.98 -19.03
N ILE A 371 9.97 9.50 -18.50
CA ILE A 371 10.91 10.33 -17.72
C ILE A 371 11.49 11.44 -18.61
N ALA A 372 12.01 11.07 -19.78
CA ALA A 372 12.58 12.03 -20.73
C ALA A 372 11.53 13.07 -21.15
N TRP A 373 10.31 12.65 -21.44
CA TRP A 373 9.22 13.56 -21.82
C TRP A 373 8.93 14.58 -20.73
N ILE A 374 8.87 14.19 -19.46
CA ILE A 374 8.67 15.13 -18.35
C ILE A 374 9.83 16.12 -18.26
N LEU A 375 11.09 15.63 -18.31
CA LEU A 375 12.28 16.44 -18.04
C LEU A 375 12.75 17.27 -19.23
N SER A 376 12.38 16.93 -20.48
CA SER A 376 12.82 17.66 -21.69
C SER A 376 12.26 19.08 -21.81
N ASN A 377 11.24 19.42 -21.04
CA ASN A 377 10.68 20.77 -21.00
C ASN A 377 10.75 21.30 -19.55
N PRO A 378 11.48 22.37 -19.26
CA PRO A 378 11.71 22.88 -17.90
C PRO A 378 10.43 23.27 -17.14
N SER A 379 9.37 23.66 -17.84
CA SER A 379 8.09 24.02 -17.21
C SER A 379 7.17 22.83 -16.94
N ARG A 380 7.36 21.71 -17.65
CA ARG A 380 6.46 20.56 -17.62
C ARG A 380 6.35 19.89 -16.25
N PRO A 381 7.46 19.67 -15.50
CA PRO A 381 7.36 19.11 -14.14
C PRO A 381 6.44 19.93 -13.24
N ARG A 382 6.52 21.26 -13.32
CA ARG A 382 5.66 22.15 -12.54
C ARG A 382 4.20 22.09 -12.99
N THR A 383 3.94 22.19 -14.28
CA THR A 383 2.56 22.15 -14.82
C THR A 383 1.85 20.83 -14.46
N LEU A 384 2.54 19.69 -14.64
CA LEU A 384 2.00 18.38 -14.26
C LEU A 384 1.87 18.24 -12.74
N GLY A 385 2.83 18.77 -11.98
CA GLY A 385 2.84 18.76 -10.53
C GLY A 385 1.68 19.53 -9.92
N ASP A 386 1.37 20.72 -10.44
CA ASP A 386 0.23 21.53 -10.01
C ASP A 386 -1.10 20.80 -10.29
N ALA A 387 -1.24 20.16 -11.45
CA ALA A 387 -2.40 19.35 -11.80
C ALA A 387 -2.50 18.08 -10.94
N ALA A 388 -1.35 17.45 -10.62
CA ALA A 388 -1.26 16.30 -9.73
C ALA A 388 -1.71 16.66 -8.31
N ARG A 389 -1.19 17.77 -7.76
CA ARG A 389 -1.58 18.31 -6.45
C ARG A 389 -3.08 18.57 -6.38
N LYS A 390 -3.62 19.28 -7.36
CA LYS A 390 -5.07 19.57 -7.45
C LYS A 390 -5.90 18.28 -7.43
N THR A 391 -5.49 17.28 -8.20
CA THR A 391 -6.16 15.96 -8.23
C THR A 391 -6.17 15.29 -6.84
N VAL A 392 -5.07 15.39 -6.10
CA VAL A 392 -4.98 14.83 -4.75
C VAL A 392 -5.89 15.58 -3.78
N GLU A 393 -5.92 16.89 -3.81
CA GLU A 393 -6.77 17.71 -2.96
C GLU A 393 -8.26 17.45 -3.19
N GLU A 394 -8.67 17.27 -4.45
CA GLU A 394 -10.05 17.01 -4.82
C GLU A 394 -10.52 15.58 -4.49
N ARG A 395 -9.65 14.57 -4.65
CA ARG A 395 -10.07 13.17 -4.63
C ARG A 395 -9.60 12.38 -3.41
N PHE A 396 -8.48 12.77 -2.79
CA PHE A 396 -7.77 11.93 -1.82
C PHE A 396 -7.49 12.63 -0.48
N LYS A 397 -7.99 13.86 -0.28
CA LYS A 397 -7.82 14.58 1.00
C LYS A 397 -8.42 13.78 2.15
N ILE A 398 -7.65 13.56 3.22
CA ILE A 398 -8.01 12.63 4.32
C ILE A 398 -9.36 12.96 4.95
N GLY A 399 -9.72 14.25 5.12
CA GLY A 399 -11.00 14.65 5.69
C GLY A 399 -12.20 14.20 4.84
N ALA A 400 -12.09 14.32 3.49
CA ALA A 400 -13.14 13.88 2.57
C ALA A 400 -13.28 12.33 2.59
N ILE A 401 -12.13 11.61 2.66
CA ILE A 401 -12.12 10.15 2.75
C ILE A 401 -12.70 9.68 4.08
N ALA A 402 -12.31 10.28 5.20
CA ALA A 402 -12.89 9.98 6.52
C ALA A 402 -14.41 10.18 6.52
N GLY A 403 -14.92 11.28 5.94
CA GLY A 403 -16.35 11.52 5.78
C GLY A 403 -17.07 10.44 4.97
N ARG A 404 -16.41 9.82 3.96
CA ARG A 404 -16.99 8.68 3.22
C ARG A 404 -17.11 7.44 4.09
N TYR A 405 -16.09 7.14 4.93
CA TYR A 405 -16.17 6.03 5.89
C TYR A 405 -17.22 6.26 6.95
N VAL A 406 -17.35 7.48 7.48
CA VAL A 406 -18.41 7.81 8.47
C VAL A 406 -19.78 7.53 7.89
N ARG A 407 -20.09 8.03 6.70
CA ARG A 407 -21.37 7.74 6.01
C ARG A 407 -21.59 6.24 5.78
N LEU A 408 -20.54 5.50 5.42
CA LEU A 408 -20.64 4.05 5.26
C LEU A 408 -20.97 3.37 6.58
N TYR A 409 -20.38 3.80 7.69
CA TYR A 409 -20.65 3.23 9.02
C TYR A 409 -22.08 3.54 9.47
N GLU A 410 -22.56 4.77 9.27
CA GLU A 410 -23.94 5.17 9.54
C GLU A 410 -24.93 4.28 8.79
N GLN A 411 -24.75 4.10 7.48
CA GLN A 411 -25.59 3.20 6.69
C GLN A 411 -25.62 1.75 7.23
N LEU A 412 -24.51 1.26 7.76
CA LEU A 412 -24.44 -0.10 8.31
C LEU A 412 -25.12 -0.20 9.68
N LEU A 413 -25.14 0.87 10.45
CA LEU A 413 -25.83 0.93 11.74
C LEU A 413 -27.34 1.10 11.57
N ASP A 414 -27.77 1.91 10.60
CA ASP A 414 -29.19 2.12 10.29
C ASP A 414 -29.86 0.86 9.71
N ALA A 415 -29.06 -0.08 9.17
CA ALA A 415 -29.55 -1.34 8.60
C ALA A 415 -29.65 -2.49 9.62
N LEU A 416 -29.33 -2.26 10.91
CA LEU A 416 -29.46 -3.24 12.02
C LEU A 416 -30.84 -3.23 12.65
#